data_d7a86c82aa3d074f4a04f5cec5e197f2
#
_entry.id   d7a86c82aa3d074f4a04f5cec5e197f2
#
_cell.length_a   1.000
_cell.length_b   1.000
_cell.length_c   1.000
_cell.angle_alpha   90.00
_cell.angle_beta   90.00
_cell.angle_gamma   90.00
#
_symmetry.space_group_name_H-M   'P 1'
#
loop_
_entity.id
_entity.type
_entity.pdbx_description
1 polymer ?
#
loop_
_entity_poly.entity_id
_entity_poly.type
_entity_poly.pdbx_seq_one_letter_code
_entity_poly.pdbx_strand_id
1 'polypeptide(L)'
;MLRSLLLSRLALLALPLIAGASPAPQGEIRGKVVEAINAATYTYVQIDTGTAKVWAAAPQFTVKPGDLVALGEAMPMRNYHSKTLNRTFEVVYFSGRAMVNGLAGVAGGSAGAPSRSLPGLAVDLSNIARAPGGQTVAEIHSGRSGLAGKSVIVRGRVVKFNPNIMGRNWLHIRDGSGVEGVNNLTVTSAAQAKVGDLVVVTGRLAVDKDFGSGYRYALLVEEAKVTVE
;
A
#
# COMPACT_ATOMS: atom_id res chain seq x y z
N MET A 1 32.10 75.33 -11.31
CA MET A 1 30.81 74.79 -10.86
C MET A 1 30.42 73.66 -11.81
N LEU A 2 30.71 72.41 -11.47
CA LEU A 2 30.36 71.31 -12.31
C LEU A 2 29.70 70.23 -11.43
N ARG A 3 28.35 70.05 -11.59
CA ARG A 3 27.56 69.07 -10.88
C ARG A 3 27.64 67.73 -11.60
N SER A 4 28.25 66.72 -10.98
CA SER A 4 28.28 65.34 -11.42
C SER A 4 26.97 64.64 -11.06
N LEU A 5 26.23 64.18 -12.04
CA LEU A 5 25.07 63.28 -11.85
C LEU A 5 25.56 61.82 -11.78
N LEU A 6 25.41 61.22 -10.61
CA LEU A 6 25.56 59.75 -10.44
C LEU A 6 24.27 59.07 -10.86
N LEU A 7 24.29 58.36 -11.96
CA LEU A 7 23.23 57.41 -12.34
C LEU A 7 23.46 56.08 -11.60
N SER A 8 22.63 55.86 -10.59
CA SER A 8 22.54 54.57 -9.90
C SER A 8 21.79 53.57 -10.76
N ARG A 9 22.52 52.57 -11.28
CA ARG A 9 21.92 51.43 -11.98
C ARG A 9 21.42 50.41 -10.96
N LEU A 10 20.10 50.34 -10.79
CA LEU A 10 19.42 49.30 -10.03
C LEU A 10 19.44 48.01 -10.82
N ALA A 11 20.28 47.06 -10.46
CA ALA A 11 20.31 45.72 -11.02
C ALA A 11 19.16 44.90 -10.41
N LEU A 12 18.15 44.61 -11.22
CA LEU A 12 17.04 43.72 -10.85
C LEU A 12 17.56 42.28 -10.89
N LEU A 13 17.81 41.71 -9.71
CA LEU A 13 18.20 40.32 -9.55
C LEU A 13 16.90 39.47 -9.72
N ALA A 14 16.75 38.84 -10.86
CA ALA A 14 15.68 37.85 -11.06
C ALA A 14 16.06 36.56 -10.31
N LEU A 15 15.42 36.31 -9.16
CA LEU A 15 15.47 35.00 -8.51
C LEU A 15 14.76 33.97 -9.39
N PRO A 16 15.36 32.80 -9.66
CA PRO A 16 14.65 31.71 -10.29
C PRO A 16 13.58 31.18 -9.33
N LEU A 17 12.34 31.17 -9.80
CA LEU A 17 11.21 30.54 -9.13
C LEU A 17 11.49 29.04 -9.10
N ILE A 18 11.97 28.52 -7.97
CA ILE A 18 12.05 27.09 -7.74
C ILE A 18 10.60 26.60 -7.69
N ALA A 19 10.16 25.92 -8.74
CA ALA A 19 8.88 25.21 -8.75
C ALA A 19 8.92 24.17 -7.61
N GLY A 20 8.38 24.53 -6.48
CA GLY A 20 8.25 23.64 -5.34
C GLY A 20 7.45 22.43 -5.76
N ALA A 21 8.03 21.23 -5.66
CA ALA A 21 7.31 19.98 -5.80
C ALA A 21 6.16 19.99 -4.79
N SER A 22 4.92 19.98 -5.30
CA SER A 22 3.74 19.88 -4.44
C SER A 22 3.87 18.65 -3.54
N PRO A 23 3.55 18.76 -2.24
CA PRO A 23 3.62 17.61 -1.35
C PRO A 23 2.73 16.50 -1.89
N ALA A 24 3.27 15.28 -1.91
CA ALA A 24 2.55 14.11 -2.35
C ALA A 24 1.28 13.92 -1.49
N PRO A 25 0.09 13.75 -2.09
CA PRO A 25 -1.12 13.51 -1.32
C PRO A 25 -0.96 12.23 -0.51
N GLN A 26 -1.05 12.34 0.81
CA GLN A 26 -1.13 11.20 1.72
C GLN A 26 -2.61 10.96 2.02
N GLY A 27 -3.09 9.76 1.71
CA GLY A 27 -4.48 9.39 1.96
C GLY A 27 -5.25 9.05 0.68
N GLU A 28 -6.50 9.45 0.63
CA GLU A 28 -7.36 9.19 -0.53
C GLU A 28 -7.04 10.13 -1.70
N ILE A 29 -6.81 9.55 -2.88
CA ILE A 29 -6.65 10.31 -4.13
C ILE A 29 -7.98 10.32 -4.87
N ARG A 30 -8.51 11.50 -5.12
CA ARG A 30 -9.75 11.70 -5.89
C ARG A 30 -9.51 12.59 -7.10
N GLY A 31 -10.19 12.30 -8.19
CA GLY A 31 -10.15 13.14 -9.36
C GLY A 31 -10.74 12.50 -10.60
N LYS A 32 -10.56 13.18 -11.73
CA LYS A 32 -11.05 12.73 -13.02
C LYS A 32 -9.98 11.94 -13.75
N VAL A 33 -10.34 10.79 -14.30
CA VAL A 33 -9.42 9.95 -15.07
C VAL A 33 -9.13 10.63 -16.40
N VAL A 34 -7.85 10.81 -16.69
CA VAL A 34 -7.32 11.32 -17.96
C VAL A 34 -6.93 10.17 -18.87
N GLU A 35 -6.29 9.16 -18.32
CA GLU A 35 -5.79 7.98 -19.03
C GLU A 35 -5.96 6.74 -18.15
N ALA A 36 -6.26 5.58 -18.76
CA ALA A 36 -6.36 4.30 -18.08
C ALA A 36 -5.68 3.21 -18.88
N ILE A 37 -4.82 2.42 -18.25
CA ILE A 37 -4.04 1.36 -18.89
C ILE A 37 -4.15 0.09 -18.02
N ASN A 38 -4.65 -0.99 -18.59
CA ASN A 38 -4.62 -2.31 -17.94
C ASN A 38 -3.27 -2.99 -18.21
N ALA A 39 -2.60 -3.40 -17.14
CA ALA A 39 -1.31 -4.08 -17.23
C ALA A 39 -1.21 -5.16 -16.16
N ALA A 40 -1.05 -6.40 -16.57
CA ALA A 40 -1.07 -7.58 -15.72
C ALA A 40 -2.33 -7.60 -14.83
N THR A 41 -2.17 -7.56 -13.52
CA THR A 41 -3.27 -7.60 -12.54
C THR A 41 -3.70 -6.22 -12.03
N TYR A 42 -3.17 -5.15 -12.65
CA TYR A 42 -3.43 -3.77 -12.24
C TYR A 42 -4.04 -2.93 -13.37
N THR A 43 -4.88 -1.98 -12.99
CA THR A 43 -5.25 -0.85 -13.83
C THR A 43 -4.48 0.37 -13.36
N TYR A 44 -3.67 0.95 -14.25
CA TYR A 44 -2.98 2.21 -14.04
C TYR A 44 -3.85 3.32 -14.57
N VAL A 45 -4.04 4.37 -13.79
CA VAL A 45 -4.82 5.54 -14.16
C VAL A 45 -4.02 6.81 -13.95
N GLN A 46 -4.07 7.72 -14.89
CA GLN A 46 -3.67 9.10 -14.68
C GLN A 46 -4.88 9.88 -14.22
N ILE A 47 -4.78 10.50 -13.06
CA ILE A 47 -5.88 11.20 -12.39
C ILE A 47 -5.55 12.68 -12.35
N ASP A 48 -6.47 13.51 -12.85
CA ASP A 48 -6.46 14.94 -12.62
C ASP A 48 -7.20 15.23 -11.32
N THR A 49 -6.45 15.66 -10.30
CA THR A 49 -6.98 15.99 -8.97
C THR A 49 -7.49 17.43 -8.88
N GLY A 50 -7.39 18.20 -9.97
CA GLY A 50 -7.65 19.64 -10.00
C GLY A 50 -6.43 20.50 -9.61
N THR A 51 -5.48 19.95 -8.87
CA THR A 51 -4.21 20.61 -8.50
C THR A 51 -3.00 20.03 -9.20
N ALA A 52 -3.06 18.74 -9.54
CA ALA A 52 -1.98 18.03 -10.22
C ALA A 52 -2.53 16.81 -10.97
N LYS A 53 -1.77 16.34 -11.97
CA LYS A 53 -1.99 15.03 -12.60
C LYS A 53 -1.07 14.02 -11.94
N VAL A 54 -1.65 12.97 -11.37
CA VAL A 54 -0.92 11.92 -10.67
C VAL A 54 -1.19 10.56 -11.30
N TRP A 55 -0.18 9.69 -11.32
CA TRP A 55 -0.37 8.30 -11.69
C TRP A 55 -0.72 7.47 -10.48
N ALA A 56 -1.71 6.61 -10.63
CA ALA A 56 -2.09 5.66 -9.60
C ALA A 56 -2.39 4.29 -10.21
N ALA A 57 -2.26 3.26 -9.40
CA ALA A 57 -2.53 1.88 -9.76
C ALA A 57 -3.34 1.18 -8.67
N ALA A 58 -4.34 0.40 -9.06
CA ALA A 58 -5.10 -0.46 -8.18
C ALA A 58 -5.28 -1.83 -8.84
N PRO A 59 -5.66 -2.90 -8.09
CA PRO A 59 -6.06 -4.17 -8.69
C PRO A 59 -7.06 -3.91 -9.81
N GLN A 60 -6.96 -4.69 -10.89
CA GLN A 60 -7.66 -4.44 -12.15
C GLN A 60 -9.14 -4.07 -11.94
N PHE A 61 -9.58 -2.96 -12.47
CA PHE A 61 -10.94 -2.44 -12.37
C PHE A 61 -11.36 -1.75 -13.67
N THR A 62 -12.67 -1.70 -13.91
CA THR A 62 -13.23 -1.07 -15.11
C THR A 62 -13.32 0.43 -14.90
N VAL A 63 -12.68 1.19 -15.79
CA VAL A 63 -12.65 2.65 -15.79
C VAL A 63 -12.32 3.18 -17.16
N LYS A 64 -12.79 4.36 -17.50
CA LYS A 64 -12.51 5.06 -18.76
C LYS A 64 -12.14 6.52 -18.50
N PRO A 65 -11.45 7.17 -19.45
CA PRO A 65 -11.23 8.61 -19.41
C PRO A 65 -12.54 9.37 -19.23
N GLY A 66 -12.52 10.33 -18.30
CA GLY A 66 -13.68 11.12 -17.92
C GLY A 66 -14.40 10.65 -16.67
N ASP A 67 -14.22 9.40 -16.22
CA ASP A 67 -14.79 8.90 -14.97
C ASP A 67 -14.17 9.60 -13.76
N LEU A 68 -14.97 9.74 -12.68
CA LEU A 68 -14.47 10.16 -11.40
C LEU A 68 -13.98 8.94 -10.62
N VAL A 69 -12.76 9.01 -10.11
CA VAL A 69 -12.20 7.93 -9.28
C VAL A 69 -11.81 8.43 -7.91
N ALA A 70 -11.93 7.53 -6.94
CA ALA A 70 -11.39 7.68 -5.61
C ALA A 70 -10.58 6.43 -5.25
N LEU A 71 -9.31 6.63 -4.89
CA LEU A 71 -8.36 5.59 -4.50
C LEU A 71 -8.05 5.78 -3.02
N GLY A 72 -8.55 4.88 -2.17
CA GLY A 72 -8.32 4.95 -0.73
C GLY A 72 -6.94 4.42 -0.34
N GLU A 73 -6.36 5.00 0.72
CA GLU A 73 -5.06 4.56 1.28
C GLU A 73 -3.98 4.41 0.20
N ALA A 74 -3.88 5.40 -0.67
CA ALA A 74 -2.96 5.39 -1.78
C ALA A 74 -1.52 5.66 -1.29
N MET A 75 -0.62 4.76 -1.63
CA MET A 75 0.78 4.77 -1.19
C MET A 75 1.71 5.15 -2.35
N PRO A 76 2.54 6.20 -2.21
CA PRO A 76 3.43 6.64 -3.28
C PRO A 76 4.62 5.69 -3.46
N MET A 77 4.87 5.26 -4.69
CA MET A 77 6.10 4.61 -5.11
C MET A 77 6.88 5.54 -6.04
N ARG A 78 8.10 5.87 -5.66
CA ARG A 78 8.99 6.71 -6.46
C ARG A 78 9.88 5.87 -7.37
N ASN A 79 10.17 6.38 -8.56
CA ASN A 79 11.03 5.72 -9.55
C ASN A 79 10.60 4.28 -9.85
N TYR A 80 9.29 4.04 -9.89
CA TYR A 80 8.73 2.72 -10.12
C TYR A 80 8.80 2.32 -11.60
N HIS A 81 9.54 1.25 -11.89
CA HIS A 81 9.58 0.68 -13.23
C HIS A 81 8.58 -0.48 -13.38
N SER A 82 7.54 -0.24 -14.18
CA SER A 82 6.58 -1.27 -14.56
C SER A 82 7.13 -2.10 -15.74
N LYS A 83 7.53 -3.33 -15.48
CA LYS A 83 8.04 -4.25 -16.54
C LYS A 83 6.96 -4.52 -17.60
N THR A 84 5.70 -4.64 -17.20
CA THR A 84 4.59 -4.93 -18.12
C THR A 84 4.29 -3.76 -19.06
N LEU A 85 4.43 -2.52 -18.58
CA LEU A 85 4.24 -1.31 -19.38
C LEU A 85 5.53 -0.84 -20.04
N ASN A 86 6.67 -1.44 -19.68
CA ASN A 86 8.01 -0.97 -20.03
C ASN A 86 8.15 0.55 -19.81
N ARG A 87 7.64 1.02 -18.66
CA ARG A 87 7.55 2.43 -18.33
C ARG A 87 8.00 2.68 -16.89
N THR A 88 8.81 3.72 -16.71
CA THR A 88 9.18 4.21 -15.38
C THR A 88 8.30 5.40 -15.01
N PHE A 89 7.71 5.33 -13.82
CA PHE A 89 6.94 6.40 -13.22
C PHE A 89 7.81 7.10 -12.17
N GLU A 90 7.93 8.40 -12.26
CA GLU A 90 8.61 9.18 -11.22
C GLU A 90 7.93 9.00 -9.87
N VAL A 91 6.60 9.08 -9.86
CA VAL A 91 5.74 8.71 -8.74
C VAL A 91 4.50 8.01 -9.29
N VAL A 92 4.17 6.84 -8.71
CA VAL A 92 2.88 6.17 -8.91
C VAL A 92 2.32 5.77 -7.54
N TYR A 93 1.04 6.00 -7.35
CA TYR A 93 0.34 5.71 -6.11
C TYR A 93 -0.35 4.35 -6.20
N PHE A 94 0.03 3.40 -5.34
CA PHE A 94 -0.64 2.11 -5.27
C PHE A 94 -1.74 2.14 -4.22
N SER A 95 -2.93 1.67 -4.58
CA SER A 95 -4.07 1.52 -3.69
C SER A 95 -4.61 0.10 -3.75
N GLY A 96 -5.08 -0.39 -2.63
CA GLY A 96 -5.74 -1.71 -2.57
C GLY A 96 -7.17 -1.70 -3.13
N ARG A 97 -7.75 -0.52 -3.39
CA ARG A 97 -9.12 -0.37 -3.89
C ARG A 97 -9.31 0.89 -4.72
N ALA A 98 -10.21 0.81 -5.68
CA ALA A 98 -10.67 1.95 -6.47
C ALA A 98 -12.20 2.04 -6.39
N MET A 99 -12.73 3.25 -6.35
CA MET A 99 -14.15 3.55 -6.55
C MET A 99 -14.27 4.36 -7.84
N VAL A 100 -15.24 4.03 -8.67
CA VAL A 100 -15.50 4.72 -9.94
C VAL A 100 -16.90 5.30 -9.88
N ASN A 101 -17.05 6.61 -10.11
CA ASN A 101 -18.35 7.33 -10.08
C ASN A 101 -19.16 7.08 -8.79
N GLY A 102 -18.44 6.95 -7.63
CA GLY A 102 -19.07 6.67 -6.35
C GLY A 102 -19.46 5.20 -6.11
N LEU A 103 -19.28 4.34 -7.11
CA LEU A 103 -19.47 2.89 -7.01
C LEU A 103 -18.10 2.22 -6.85
N ALA A 104 -18.04 1.13 -6.07
CA ALA A 104 -16.83 0.31 -6.04
C ALA A 104 -16.54 -0.18 -7.47
N GLY A 105 -15.36 0.15 -7.99
CA GLY A 105 -14.93 -0.33 -9.30
C GLY A 105 -14.94 -1.85 -9.29
N VAL A 106 -15.74 -2.45 -10.16
CA VAL A 106 -15.81 -3.91 -10.25
C VAL A 106 -14.48 -4.37 -10.84
N ALA A 107 -13.59 -4.87 -9.99
CA ALA A 107 -12.42 -5.60 -10.46
C ALA A 107 -12.93 -6.84 -11.19
N GLY A 108 -12.68 -6.89 -12.48
CA GLY A 108 -12.78 -8.14 -13.22
C GLY A 108 -11.65 -9.05 -12.75
N GLY A 109 -11.93 -9.95 -11.81
CA GLY A 109 -10.97 -10.87 -11.20
C GLY A 109 -10.53 -10.41 -9.82
N SER A 110 -11.25 -10.89 -8.85
CA SER A 110 -10.89 -11.19 -7.46
C SER A 110 -9.69 -10.45 -6.86
N ALA A 111 -9.91 -9.25 -6.30
CA ALA A 111 -9.11 -8.73 -5.18
C ALA A 111 -9.83 -7.56 -4.51
N GLY A 112 -10.41 -7.81 -3.35
CA GLY A 112 -10.58 -6.82 -2.28
C GLY A 112 -11.58 -5.70 -2.52
N ALA A 113 -12.88 -6.02 -2.49
CA ALA A 113 -13.92 -5.06 -2.15
C ALA A 113 -13.62 -4.44 -0.77
N PRO A 114 -14.00 -3.15 -0.53
CA PRO A 114 -14.04 -2.64 0.83
C PRO A 114 -14.93 -3.59 1.63
N SER A 115 -14.49 -3.99 2.79
CA SER A 115 -15.34 -4.66 3.76
C SER A 115 -16.50 -3.75 4.16
N ARG A 116 -17.47 -3.62 3.26
CA ARG A 116 -18.85 -3.79 3.64
C ARG A 116 -18.93 -5.29 3.79
N SER A 117 -19.01 -5.76 5.00
CA SER A 117 -19.34 -7.13 5.32
C SER A 117 -20.52 -7.51 4.44
N LEU A 118 -20.23 -8.19 3.32
CA LEU A 118 -21.24 -9.04 2.73
C LEU A 118 -21.52 -10.07 3.83
N PRO A 119 -22.77 -10.25 4.26
CA PRO A 119 -23.10 -11.35 5.14
C PRO A 119 -22.78 -12.63 4.36
N GLY A 120 -21.63 -13.22 4.61
CA GLY A 120 -21.27 -14.46 3.93
C GLY A 120 -19.81 -14.86 3.88
N LEU A 121 -18.84 -13.96 4.08
CA LEU A 121 -17.42 -14.34 4.19
C LEU A 121 -16.71 -13.51 5.27
N ALA A 122 -17.30 -13.40 6.44
CA ALA A 122 -16.51 -13.16 7.63
C ALA A 122 -15.59 -14.37 7.77
N VAL A 123 -14.27 -14.15 7.59
CA VAL A 123 -13.29 -15.20 7.86
C VAL A 123 -13.50 -15.61 9.31
N ASP A 124 -13.90 -16.86 9.51
CA ASP A 124 -14.15 -17.39 10.86
C ASP A 124 -12.80 -17.45 11.59
N LEU A 125 -12.67 -16.61 12.61
CA LEU A 125 -11.50 -16.53 13.48
C LEU A 125 -11.70 -17.30 14.79
N SER A 126 -12.82 -17.99 14.95
CA SER A 126 -13.08 -18.79 16.13
C SER A 126 -12.17 -20.03 16.16
N ASN A 127 -11.79 -20.44 17.38
CA ASN A 127 -11.06 -21.69 17.63
C ASN A 127 -9.71 -21.84 16.90
N ILE A 128 -9.02 -20.75 16.63
CA ILE A 128 -7.64 -20.81 16.11
C ILE A 128 -6.70 -21.05 17.32
N ALA A 129 -6.34 -22.33 17.50
CA ALA A 129 -5.40 -22.69 18.56
C ALA A 129 -4.00 -22.14 18.25
N ARG A 130 -3.29 -21.70 19.27
CA ARG A 130 -1.89 -21.29 19.16
C ARG A 130 -1.04 -22.40 18.51
N ALA A 131 -0.12 -22.03 17.64
CA ALA A 131 0.87 -22.99 17.12
C ALA A 131 1.78 -23.52 18.25
N PRO A 132 2.16 -24.79 18.24
CA PRO A 132 3.11 -25.32 19.22
C PRO A 132 4.41 -24.49 19.27
N GLY A 133 4.78 -24.03 20.45
CA GLY A 133 5.94 -23.15 20.64
C GLY A 133 5.81 -21.75 20.05
N GLY A 134 4.64 -21.41 19.52
CA GLY A 134 4.39 -20.12 18.86
C GLY A 134 3.77 -19.06 19.77
N GLN A 135 3.47 -17.92 19.20
CA GLN A 135 2.82 -16.76 19.82
C GLN A 135 1.48 -16.48 19.13
N THR A 136 0.57 -15.82 19.84
CA THR A 136 -0.60 -15.20 19.25
C THR A 136 -0.24 -13.86 18.61
N VAL A 137 -1.09 -13.38 17.71
CA VAL A 137 -0.92 -12.04 17.10
C VAL A 137 -0.84 -10.96 18.16
N ALA A 138 -1.72 -11.02 19.19
CA ALA A 138 -1.70 -10.07 20.30
C ALA A 138 -0.39 -10.11 21.10
N GLU A 139 0.17 -11.30 21.37
CA GLU A 139 1.44 -11.46 22.07
C GLU A 139 2.62 -10.91 21.28
N ILE A 140 2.61 -11.05 19.94
CA ILE A 140 3.64 -10.45 19.10
C ILE A 140 3.56 -8.92 19.15
N HIS A 141 2.37 -8.35 19.11
CA HIS A 141 2.21 -6.90 19.26
C HIS A 141 2.67 -6.39 20.60
N SER A 142 2.28 -7.05 21.69
CA SER A 142 2.66 -6.64 23.07
C SER A 142 4.14 -6.89 23.37
N GLY A 143 4.69 -8.00 22.86
CA GLY A 143 6.09 -8.40 23.06
C GLY A 143 7.06 -7.87 22.00
N ARG A 144 6.64 -6.99 21.09
CA ARG A 144 7.40 -6.58 19.90
C ARG A 144 8.84 -6.18 20.18
N SER A 145 9.10 -5.42 21.24
CA SER A 145 10.45 -4.96 21.59
C SER A 145 11.38 -6.11 21.95
N GLY A 146 10.88 -7.12 22.69
CA GLY A 146 11.64 -8.29 23.07
C GLY A 146 11.77 -9.35 21.97
N LEU A 147 10.88 -9.32 20.99
CA LEU A 147 10.83 -10.26 19.85
C LEU A 147 11.49 -9.69 18.58
N ALA A 148 11.85 -8.41 18.58
CA ALA A 148 12.50 -7.76 17.45
C ALA A 148 13.74 -8.55 16.99
N GLY A 149 13.81 -8.87 15.71
CA GLY A 149 14.88 -9.64 15.08
C GLY A 149 14.89 -11.15 15.39
N LYS A 150 13.99 -11.65 16.24
CA LYS A 150 13.87 -13.07 16.58
C LYS A 150 12.91 -13.77 15.62
N SER A 151 13.04 -15.10 15.52
CA SER A 151 12.07 -15.94 14.83
C SER A 151 10.82 -16.09 15.68
N VAL A 152 9.66 -15.91 15.06
CA VAL A 152 8.34 -16.10 15.67
C VAL A 152 7.56 -17.17 14.90
N ILE A 153 6.66 -17.86 15.59
CA ILE A 153 5.76 -18.86 15.00
C ILE A 153 4.33 -18.43 15.33
N VAL A 154 3.49 -18.25 14.31
CA VAL A 154 2.11 -17.81 14.49
C VAL A 154 1.19 -18.67 13.64
N ARG A 155 0.09 -19.15 14.23
CA ARG A 155 -1.02 -19.75 13.50
C ARG A 155 -2.12 -18.71 13.34
N GLY A 156 -2.66 -18.57 12.15
CA GLY A 156 -3.74 -17.62 11.89
C GLY A 156 -4.43 -17.87 10.56
N ARG A 157 -5.56 -17.22 10.33
CA ARG A 157 -6.21 -17.21 9.04
C ARG A 157 -5.79 -16.04 8.19
N VAL A 158 -5.59 -16.29 6.93
CA VAL A 158 -5.31 -15.25 5.94
C VAL A 158 -6.58 -14.42 5.72
N VAL A 159 -6.51 -13.15 6.08
CA VAL A 159 -7.62 -12.20 5.90
C VAL A 159 -7.41 -11.29 4.68
N LYS A 160 -6.17 -11.19 4.20
CA LYS A 160 -5.81 -10.47 2.98
C LYS A 160 -4.58 -11.10 2.36
N PHE A 161 -4.55 -11.19 1.03
CA PHE A 161 -3.43 -11.70 0.26
C PHE A 161 -3.17 -10.79 -0.94
N ASN A 162 -1.96 -10.25 -1.04
CA ASN A 162 -1.52 -9.41 -2.14
C ASN A 162 -0.29 -10.08 -2.79
N PRO A 163 -0.46 -10.68 -3.97
CA PRO A 163 0.63 -11.40 -4.61
C PRO A 163 1.62 -10.46 -5.29
N ASN A 164 2.88 -10.87 -5.28
CA ASN A 164 3.96 -10.34 -6.12
C ASN A 164 4.18 -8.82 -6.02
N ILE A 165 4.04 -8.25 -4.81
CA ILE A 165 4.41 -6.86 -4.55
C ILE A 165 5.87 -6.81 -4.12
N MET A 166 6.72 -6.07 -4.85
CA MET A 166 8.18 -6.00 -4.63
C MET A 166 8.85 -7.38 -4.64
N GLY A 167 8.36 -8.29 -5.52
CA GLY A 167 8.90 -9.65 -5.66
C GLY A 167 8.51 -10.62 -4.55
N ARG A 168 7.56 -10.28 -3.70
CA ARG A 168 7.08 -11.06 -2.55
C ARG A 168 5.57 -11.07 -2.48
N ASN A 169 5.01 -12.09 -1.85
CA ASN A 169 3.60 -12.13 -1.48
C ASN A 169 3.44 -11.49 -0.10
N TRP A 170 2.41 -10.68 0.06
CA TRP A 170 2.08 -9.99 1.29
C TRP A 170 0.77 -10.55 1.84
N LEU A 171 0.84 -11.10 3.04
CA LEU A 171 -0.30 -11.68 3.73
C LEU A 171 -0.63 -10.83 4.95
N HIS A 172 -1.91 -10.75 5.25
CA HIS A 172 -2.37 -10.32 6.56
C HIS A 172 -3.08 -11.49 7.21
N ILE A 173 -2.64 -11.85 8.41
CA ILE A 173 -3.20 -12.95 9.17
C ILE A 173 -3.81 -12.46 10.47
N ARG A 174 -4.86 -13.15 10.92
CA ARG A 174 -5.50 -12.96 12.22
C ARG A 174 -5.73 -14.31 12.87
N ASP A 175 -5.67 -14.33 14.20
CA ASP A 175 -5.92 -15.54 15.01
C ASP A 175 -7.07 -15.36 16.02
N GLY A 176 -7.82 -14.25 15.89
CA GLY A 176 -8.88 -13.90 16.82
C GLY A 176 -8.42 -13.21 18.09
N SER A 177 -7.09 -13.12 18.33
CA SER A 177 -6.53 -12.41 19.47
C SER A 177 -6.36 -10.91 19.19
N GLY A 178 -6.26 -10.11 20.24
CA GLY A 178 -6.04 -8.67 20.17
C GLY A 178 -7.33 -7.88 19.88
N VAL A 179 -7.22 -6.57 20.03
CA VAL A 179 -8.26 -5.60 19.69
C VAL A 179 -7.95 -4.93 18.36
N GLU A 180 -8.88 -4.15 17.83
CA GLU A 180 -8.66 -3.38 16.61
C GLU A 180 -7.36 -2.57 16.66
N GLY A 181 -6.58 -2.62 15.57
CA GLY A 181 -5.26 -2.02 15.48
C GLY A 181 -4.10 -2.94 15.88
N VAL A 182 -4.33 -3.98 16.71
CA VAL A 182 -3.31 -4.96 17.14
C VAL A 182 -3.75 -6.42 16.95
N ASN A 183 -4.77 -6.64 16.14
CA ASN A 183 -5.36 -7.95 15.84
C ASN A 183 -4.98 -8.51 14.46
N ASN A 184 -4.01 -7.88 13.81
CA ASN A 184 -3.58 -8.20 12.45
C ASN A 184 -2.05 -8.24 12.39
N LEU A 185 -1.49 -9.25 11.75
CA LEU A 185 -0.04 -9.39 11.54
C LEU A 185 0.26 -9.41 10.05
N THR A 186 1.12 -8.50 9.63
CA THR A 186 1.61 -8.48 8.24
C THR A 186 2.77 -9.45 8.09
N VAL A 187 2.77 -10.19 6.99
CA VAL A 187 3.75 -11.24 6.67
C VAL A 187 4.20 -11.10 5.22
N THR A 188 5.50 -11.19 4.95
CA THR A 188 6.02 -11.36 3.59
C THR A 188 6.52 -12.79 3.40
N SER A 189 6.21 -13.37 2.24
CA SER A 189 6.60 -14.76 1.91
C SER A 189 6.70 -14.95 0.39
N ALA A 190 7.42 -16.00 -0.02
CA ALA A 190 7.34 -16.51 -1.39
C ALA A 190 6.17 -17.51 -1.58
N ALA A 191 5.58 -17.99 -0.48
CA ALA A 191 4.50 -18.97 -0.52
C ALA A 191 3.20 -18.38 -1.05
N GLN A 192 2.38 -19.20 -1.70
CA GLN A 192 1.03 -18.88 -2.14
C GLN A 192 0.05 -19.26 -1.03
N ALA A 193 -0.98 -18.42 -0.87
CA ALA A 193 -2.10 -18.68 0.03
C ALA A 193 -3.35 -17.99 -0.50
N LYS A 194 -4.51 -18.28 0.08
CA LYS A 194 -5.80 -17.66 -0.25
C LYS A 194 -6.42 -17.08 1.01
N VAL A 195 -7.27 -16.06 0.84
CA VAL A 195 -8.10 -15.55 1.93
C VAL A 195 -8.98 -16.68 2.47
N GLY A 196 -8.98 -16.86 3.78
CA GLY A 196 -9.66 -17.96 4.47
C GLY A 196 -8.76 -19.14 4.83
N ASP A 197 -7.59 -19.30 4.20
CA ASP A 197 -6.66 -20.36 4.55
C ASP A 197 -6.19 -20.23 6.01
N LEU A 198 -6.17 -21.35 6.73
CA LEU A 198 -5.50 -21.46 8.02
C LEU A 198 -4.02 -21.76 7.75
N VAL A 199 -3.15 -20.93 8.30
CA VAL A 199 -1.72 -21.03 8.01
C VAL A 199 -0.89 -21.03 9.30
N VAL A 200 0.24 -21.71 9.26
CA VAL A 200 1.32 -21.55 10.22
C VAL A 200 2.44 -20.76 9.54
N VAL A 201 2.79 -19.65 10.16
CA VAL A 201 3.82 -18.72 9.70
C VAL A 201 5.02 -18.82 10.62
N THR A 202 6.20 -19.04 10.06
CA THR A 202 7.48 -19.00 10.79
C THR A 202 8.42 -18.03 10.08
N GLY A 203 8.86 -16.99 10.76
CA GLY A 203 9.73 -15.99 10.14
C GLY A 203 10.31 -15.02 11.16
N ARG A 204 11.16 -14.13 10.68
CA ARG A 204 11.82 -13.12 11.51
C ARG A 204 10.91 -11.92 11.74
N LEU A 205 10.74 -11.51 13.00
CA LEU A 205 9.99 -10.32 13.33
C LEU A 205 10.83 -9.07 13.10
N ALA A 206 10.39 -8.22 12.18
CA ALA A 206 10.91 -6.88 11.97
C ALA A 206 10.01 -5.86 12.66
N VAL A 207 10.61 -4.92 13.36
CA VAL A 207 9.94 -3.80 14.03
C VAL A 207 10.42 -2.51 13.38
N ASP A 208 9.50 -1.58 13.16
CA ASP A 208 9.75 -0.27 12.54
C ASP A 208 10.54 -0.36 11.21
N LYS A 209 10.19 -1.39 10.41
CA LYS A 209 10.83 -1.63 9.12
C LYS A 209 10.49 -0.56 8.12
N ASP A 210 11.51 0.09 7.61
CA ASP A 210 11.41 1.07 6.52
C ASP A 210 11.92 0.43 5.22
N PHE A 211 11.04 0.35 4.20
CA PHE A 211 11.39 -0.11 2.85
C PHE A 211 11.77 1.06 1.92
N GLY A 212 11.86 2.27 2.46
CA GLY A 212 12.04 3.48 1.68
C GLY A 212 10.73 4.01 1.09
N SER A 213 10.77 5.20 0.48
CA SER A 213 9.62 5.81 -0.21
C SER A 213 8.35 5.98 0.65
N GLY A 214 8.49 5.99 1.99
CA GLY A 214 7.37 6.13 2.92
C GLY A 214 6.73 4.81 3.35
N TYR A 215 7.24 3.66 2.91
CA TYR A 215 6.76 2.35 3.33
C TYR A 215 7.35 1.96 4.68
N ARG A 216 6.61 2.24 5.74
CA ARG A 216 6.97 1.84 7.10
C ARG A 216 5.97 0.85 7.66
N TYR A 217 6.48 -0.21 8.22
CA TYR A 217 5.70 -1.21 8.95
C TYR A 217 6.16 -1.24 10.40
N ALA A 218 5.27 -0.85 11.31
CA ALA A 218 5.56 -0.92 12.74
C ALA A 218 5.85 -2.36 13.20
N LEU A 219 5.26 -3.34 12.49
CA LEU A 219 5.42 -4.76 12.80
C LEU A 219 5.23 -5.59 11.52
N LEU A 220 6.18 -6.48 11.23
CA LEU A 220 6.20 -7.31 10.03
C LEU A 220 6.96 -8.61 10.29
N VAL A 221 6.43 -9.75 9.84
CA VAL A 221 7.21 -11.00 9.75
C VAL A 221 7.78 -11.12 8.35
N GLU A 222 9.12 -11.05 8.25
CA GLU A 222 9.81 -11.04 6.98
C GLU A 222 10.19 -12.45 6.52
N GLU A 223 10.12 -12.63 5.18
CA GLU A 223 10.63 -13.85 4.48
C GLU A 223 10.13 -15.13 5.13
N ALA A 224 8.88 -15.11 5.54
CA ALA A 224 8.33 -16.20 6.32
C ALA A 224 8.13 -17.48 5.48
N LYS A 225 8.38 -18.61 6.12
CA LYS A 225 7.84 -19.88 5.68
C LYS A 225 6.36 -19.91 6.08
N VAL A 226 5.48 -20.12 5.12
CA VAL A 226 4.05 -20.23 5.33
C VAL A 226 3.61 -21.62 4.93
N THR A 227 2.95 -22.32 5.83
CA THR A 227 2.38 -23.65 5.60
C THR A 227 0.87 -23.54 5.74
N VAL A 228 0.13 -23.93 4.72
CA VAL A 228 -1.34 -24.03 4.74
C VAL A 228 -1.72 -25.35 5.39
N GLU A 229 -2.69 -25.31 6.32
CA GLU A 229 -3.24 -26.49 7.05
C GLU A 229 -4.58 -26.97 6.49
#